data_8d4220f7c3361fe5c17ad12b6283d084
#
_entry.id   8d4220f7c3361fe5c17ad12b6283d084
#
_cell.length_a   1.000
_cell.length_b   1.000
_cell.length_c   1.000
_cell.angle_alpha   90.00
_cell.angle_beta   90.00
_cell.angle_gamma   90.00
#
_symmetry.space_group_name_H-M   'P 1'
#
loop_
_entity.id
_entity.type
_entity.pdbx_description
1 polymer ?
#
loop_
_entity_poly.entity_id
_entity_poly.type
_entity_poly.pdbx_seq_one_letter_code
_entity_poly.pdbx_strand_id
1 'polypeptide(L)'
;MCDQLSKITHFVATTEGTSAEGLARLFQDNIWKLHGLLESMVLDRGPQFAAELTKELNKMLEIKMKLSTAFHPQIDGQMEQINQELEQYLRFFVDYRQKDWPEWLASAEFAVNNKTHTVTKVSLFMANYGKEVRMGGDIRKKKEK
;
A
#
# COMPACT_ATOMS: atom_id res chain seq x y z
N MET A 1 -2.35 -0.45 -1.97
CA MET A 1 -1.77 -1.74 -2.42
C MET A 1 -1.40 -2.54 -1.20
N CYS A 2 -1.77 -3.82 -1.14
CA CYS A 2 -1.56 -4.69 0.02
C CYS A 2 -1.02 -6.04 -0.45
N ASP A 3 0.05 -6.53 0.19
CA ASP A 3 0.56 -7.87 -0.03
C ASP A 3 -0.33 -8.91 0.68
N GLN A 4 -0.73 -9.96 -0.04
CA GLN A 4 -1.66 -10.96 0.49
C GLN A 4 -1.03 -11.84 1.58
N LEU A 5 0.26 -12.10 1.50
CA LEU A 5 0.96 -12.96 2.45
C LEU A 5 1.31 -12.21 3.73
N SER A 6 2.07 -11.15 3.63
CA SER A 6 2.54 -10.37 4.78
C SER A 6 1.53 -9.35 5.28
N LYS A 7 0.51 -9.02 4.47
CA LYS A 7 -0.47 -7.95 4.70
C LYS A 7 0.13 -6.54 4.73
N ILE A 8 1.41 -6.39 4.44
CA ILE A 8 2.03 -5.07 4.38
C ILE A 8 1.33 -4.21 3.33
N THR A 9 1.10 -2.97 3.66
CA THR A 9 0.27 -2.07 2.87
C THR A 9 1.06 -0.85 2.46
N HIS A 10 0.87 -0.41 1.21
CA HIS A 10 1.44 0.83 0.68
C HIS A 10 0.32 1.75 0.22
N PHE A 11 0.37 3.00 0.68
CA PHE A 11 -0.54 4.06 0.26
C PHE A 11 0.14 4.97 -0.75
N VAL A 12 -0.47 5.13 -1.90
CA VAL A 12 0.08 5.93 -3.00
C VAL A 12 -0.98 6.92 -3.47
N ALA A 13 -0.65 8.21 -3.42
CA ALA A 13 -1.54 9.25 -3.93
C ALA A 13 -1.66 9.16 -5.45
N THR A 14 -2.89 9.24 -5.96
CA THR A 14 -3.19 9.23 -7.38
C THR A 14 -4.44 10.07 -7.66
N THR A 15 -4.73 10.31 -8.91
CA THR A 15 -5.94 11.00 -9.35
C THR A 15 -6.98 10.01 -9.87
N GLU A 16 -8.25 10.41 -9.82
CA GLU A 16 -9.31 9.66 -10.51
C GLU A 16 -8.99 9.55 -12.00
N GLY A 17 -9.23 8.39 -12.57
CA GLY A 17 -8.95 8.15 -13.99
C GLY A 17 -7.48 7.96 -14.35
N THR A 18 -6.61 7.69 -13.39
CA THR A 18 -5.22 7.30 -13.68
C THR A 18 -5.18 6.18 -14.70
N SER A 19 -4.41 6.37 -15.77
CA SER A 19 -4.25 5.39 -16.85
C SER A 19 -3.49 4.14 -16.38
N ALA A 20 -3.57 3.08 -17.17
CA ALA A 20 -2.78 1.87 -16.94
C ALA A 20 -1.27 2.15 -16.93
N GLU A 21 -0.78 3.01 -17.83
CA GLU A 21 0.61 3.48 -17.84
C GLU A 21 0.97 4.22 -16.55
N GLY A 22 0.12 5.15 -16.11
CA GLY A 22 0.31 5.89 -14.87
C GLY A 22 0.37 4.97 -13.65
N LEU A 23 -0.52 3.98 -13.56
CA LEU A 23 -0.51 3.00 -12.50
C LEU A 23 0.72 2.09 -12.55
N ALA A 24 1.17 1.70 -13.74
CA ALA A 24 2.41 0.92 -13.91
C ALA A 24 3.63 1.66 -13.38
N ARG A 25 3.73 2.96 -13.63
CA ARG A 25 4.80 3.81 -13.07
C ARG A 25 4.73 3.91 -11.56
N LEU A 26 3.55 4.13 -11.00
CA LEU A 26 3.35 4.15 -9.55
C LEU A 26 3.74 2.82 -8.91
N PHE A 27 3.39 1.71 -9.54
CA PHE A 27 3.81 0.39 -9.09
C PHE A 27 5.33 0.22 -9.11
N GLN A 28 5.99 0.60 -10.19
CA GLN A 28 7.45 0.54 -10.33
C GLN A 28 8.14 1.36 -9.23
N ASP A 29 7.68 2.59 -9.02
CA ASP A 29 8.33 3.54 -8.12
C ASP A 29 8.12 3.21 -6.64
N ASN A 30 7.00 2.57 -6.29
CA ASN A 30 6.61 2.37 -4.89
C ASN A 30 6.63 0.91 -4.43
N ILE A 31 6.44 -0.04 -5.32
CA ILE A 31 6.29 -1.45 -4.98
C ILE A 31 7.42 -2.30 -5.53
N TRP A 32 7.63 -2.26 -6.85
CA TRP A 32 8.60 -3.12 -7.51
C TRP A 32 10.03 -2.93 -6.96
N LYS A 33 10.45 -1.72 -6.73
CA LYS A 33 11.78 -1.44 -6.16
C LYS A 33 11.99 -2.01 -4.76
N LEU A 34 10.90 -2.28 -4.01
CA LEU A 34 10.96 -2.79 -2.65
C LEU A 34 10.72 -4.30 -2.57
N HIS A 35 9.87 -4.84 -3.42
CA HIS A 35 9.35 -6.19 -3.32
C HIS A 35 9.62 -7.05 -4.55
N GLY A 36 10.10 -6.46 -5.65
CA GLY A 36 10.32 -7.18 -6.90
C GLY A 36 9.03 -7.46 -7.66
N LEU A 37 9.04 -8.51 -8.48
CA LEU A 37 7.92 -8.91 -9.34
C LEU A 37 6.80 -9.56 -8.53
N LEU A 38 5.58 -9.28 -8.95
CA LEU A 38 4.38 -9.95 -8.42
C LEU A 38 4.10 -11.23 -9.19
N GLU A 39 3.67 -12.26 -8.50
CA GLU A 39 3.13 -13.47 -9.14
C GLU A 39 1.69 -13.25 -9.62
N SER A 40 0.92 -12.46 -8.90
CA SER A 40 -0.47 -12.13 -9.23
C SER A 40 -0.87 -10.77 -8.69
N MET A 41 -1.89 -10.17 -9.28
CA MET A 41 -2.46 -8.91 -8.84
C MET A 41 -3.99 -8.98 -8.93
N VAL A 42 -4.67 -8.48 -7.89
CA VAL A 42 -6.12 -8.31 -7.90
C VAL A 42 -6.41 -6.82 -8.03
N LEU A 43 -7.27 -6.47 -8.99
CA LEU A 43 -7.66 -5.10 -9.29
C LEU A 43 -9.18 -4.98 -9.31
N ASP A 44 -9.69 -3.86 -8.86
CA ASP A 44 -11.13 -3.53 -8.83
C ASP A 44 -11.65 -2.87 -10.13
N ARG A 45 -10.76 -2.49 -11.04
CA ARG A 45 -11.08 -1.74 -12.26
C ARG A 45 -11.45 -2.59 -13.49
N GLY A 46 -11.59 -3.88 -13.31
CA GLY A 46 -12.06 -4.82 -14.34
C GLY A 46 -10.96 -5.42 -15.22
N PRO A 47 -11.32 -6.45 -16.04
CA PRO A 47 -10.35 -7.25 -16.78
C PRO A 47 -9.67 -6.50 -17.92
N GLN A 48 -10.33 -5.54 -18.56
CA GLN A 48 -9.74 -4.74 -19.65
C GLN A 48 -8.59 -3.86 -19.10
N PHE A 49 -8.82 -3.20 -17.98
CA PHE A 49 -7.79 -2.39 -17.34
C PHE A 49 -6.60 -3.24 -16.86
N ALA A 50 -6.87 -4.43 -16.33
CA ALA A 50 -5.83 -5.38 -15.95
C ALA A 50 -4.97 -5.83 -17.13
N ALA A 51 -5.59 -6.07 -18.29
CA ALA A 51 -4.86 -6.41 -19.50
C ALA A 51 -3.95 -5.28 -19.99
N GLU A 52 -4.44 -4.04 -19.97
CA GLU A 52 -3.66 -2.85 -20.29
C GLU A 52 -2.51 -2.65 -19.31
N LEU A 53 -2.78 -2.77 -17.99
CA LEU A 53 -1.76 -2.68 -16.95
C LEU A 53 -0.68 -3.74 -17.11
N THR A 54 -1.06 -4.98 -17.39
CA THR A 54 -0.11 -6.08 -17.67
C THR A 54 0.79 -5.74 -18.85
N LYS A 55 0.22 -5.22 -19.93
CA LYS A 55 0.96 -4.80 -21.12
C LYS A 55 1.97 -3.70 -20.79
N GLU A 56 1.56 -2.68 -20.06
CA GLU A 56 2.45 -1.58 -19.67
C GLU A 56 3.56 -2.04 -18.72
N LEU A 57 3.26 -2.88 -17.74
CA LEU A 57 4.26 -3.46 -16.83
C LEU A 57 5.26 -4.34 -17.59
N ASN A 58 4.80 -5.20 -18.50
CA ASN A 58 5.67 -6.04 -19.30
C ASN A 58 6.62 -5.21 -20.18
N LYS A 59 6.11 -4.14 -20.79
CA LYS A 59 6.91 -3.21 -21.58
C LYS A 59 7.93 -2.45 -20.71
N MET A 60 7.52 -1.95 -19.56
CA MET A 60 8.35 -1.13 -18.69
C MET A 60 9.46 -1.93 -18.01
N LEU A 61 9.16 -3.15 -17.57
CA LEU A 61 10.09 -4.02 -16.87
C LEU A 61 10.80 -5.04 -17.78
N GLU A 62 10.53 -5.00 -19.09
CA GLU A 62 11.09 -5.93 -20.09
C GLU A 62 10.85 -7.41 -19.74
N ILE A 63 9.66 -7.72 -19.25
CA ILE A 63 9.25 -9.06 -18.80
C ILE A 63 8.05 -9.57 -19.58
N LYS A 64 7.76 -10.87 -19.40
CA LYS A 64 6.52 -11.49 -19.86
C LYS A 64 5.77 -12.06 -18.66
N MET A 65 4.83 -11.31 -18.17
CA MET A 65 3.99 -11.69 -17.04
C MET A 65 2.53 -11.72 -17.46
N LYS A 66 1.76 -12.63 -16.89
CA LYS A 66 0.29 -12.64 -17.00
C LYS A 66 -0.27 -12.30 -15.63
N LEU A 67 -0.93 -11.16 -15.51
CA LEU A 67 -1.70 -10.83 -14.33
C LEU A 67 -3.09 -11.46 -14.42
N SER A 68 -3.46 -12.24 -13.43
CA SER A 68 -4.82 -12.73 -13.32
C SER A 68 -5.68 -11.75 -12.56
N THR A 69 -6.86 -11.42 -13.09
CA THR A 69 -7.92 -10.80 -12.34
C THR A 69 -8.86 -11.89 -11.85
N ALA A 70 -9.01 -12.01 -10.55
CA ALA A 70 -9.97 -12.91 -9.95
C ALA A 70 -10.83 -12.12 -8.97
N PHE A 71 -12.10 -12.47 -8.88
CA PHE A 71 -12.99 -11.95 -7.86
C PHE A 71 -12.73 -12.69 -6.54
N HIS A 72 -12.20 -11.97 -5.54
CA HIS A 72 -11.90 -12.52 -4.22
C HIS A 72 -12.58 -11.68 -3.13
N PRO A 73 -13.77 -12.05 -2.66
CA PRO A 73 -14.50 -11.29 -1.65
C PRO A 73 -13.74 -11.07 -0.34
N GLN A 74 -12.89 -12.02 0.06
CA GLN A 74 -12.06 -11.90 1.26
C GLN A 74 -11.00 -10.82 1.13
N ILE A 75 -10.43 -10.65 -0.05
CA ILE A 75 -9.44 -9.61 -0.34
C ILE A 75 -10.12 -8.24 -0.37
N ASP A 76 -11.30 -8.16 -0.97
CA ASP A 76 -12.09 -6.92 -1.01
C ASP A 76 -12.46 -6.46 0.41
N GLY A 77 -12.84 -7.36 1.30
CA GLY A 77 -13.11 -7.06 2.71
C GLY A 77 -11.89 -6.57 3.48
N GLN A 78 -10.70 -7.12 3.21
CA GLN A 78 -9.45 -6.64 3.81
C GLN A 78 -9.06 -5.25 3.31
N MET A 79 -9.20 -4.99 2.02
CA MET A 79 -8.93 -3.68 1.42
C MET A 79 -9.88 -2.62 1.97
N GLU A 80 -11.16 -2.95 2.14
CA GLU A 80 -12.14 -2.05 2.74
C GLU A 80 -11.77 -1.69 4.18
N GLN A 81 -11.35 -2.65 4.98
CA GLN A 81 -10.88 -2.41 6.35
C GLN A 81 -9.65 -1.49 6.37
N ILE A 82 -8.68 -1.71 5.50
CA ILE A 82 -7.48 -0.86 5.37
C ILE A 82 -7.87 0.55 4.96
N ASN A 83 -8.81 0.70 4.02
CA ASN A 83 -9.31 2.01 3.60
C ASN A 83 -10.01 2.75 4.74
N GLN A 84 -10.79 2.06 5.56
CA GLN A 84 -11.41 2.64 6.75
C GLN A 84 -10.37 3.10 7.77
N GLU A 85 -9.33 2.33 8.01
CA GLU A 85 -8.23 2.71 8.91
C GLU A 85 -7.49 3.95 8.38
N LEU A 86 -7.24 4.02 7.07
CA LEU A 86 -6.64 5.19 6.42
C LEU A 86 -7.52 6.43 6.58
N GLU A 87 -8.81 6.31 6.31
CA GLU A 87 -9.76 7.42 6.46
C GLU A 87 -9.81 7.94 7.89
N GLN A 88 -9.85 7.06 8.87
CA GLN A 88 -9.82 7.42 10.29
C GLN A 88 -8.53 8.16 10.64
N TYR A 89 -7.39 7.68 10.17
CA TYR A 89 -6.11 8.35 10.40
C TYR A 89 -6.10 9.76 9.79
N LEU A 90 -6.51 9.89 8.54
CA LEU A 90 -6.52 11.17 7.84
C LEU A 90 -7.47 12.19 8.49
N ARG A 91 -8.61 11.76 9.03
CA ARG A 91 -9.54 12.64 9.75
C ARG A 91 -8.92 13.32 10.97
N PHE A 92 -7.94 12.69 11.62
CA PHE A 92 -7.26 13.27 12.78
C PHE A 92 -6.18 14.28 12.41
N PHE A 93 -5.57 14.16 11.25
CA PHE A 93 -4.36 14.91 10.89
C PHE A 93 -4.54 15.88 9.72
N VAL A 94 -5.51 15.64 8.85
CA VAL A 94 -5.75 16.49 7.68
C VAL A 94 -6.39 17.81 8.08
N ASP A 95 -5.86 18.91 7.54
CA ASP A 95 -6.38 20.25 7.74
C ASP A 95 -7.82 20.42 7.22
N TYR A 96 -8.54 21.43 7.70
CA TYR A 96 -9.89 21.76 7.29
C TYR A 96 -10.07 21.91 5.77
N ARG A 97 -9.04 22.36 5.07
CA ARG A 97 -9.05 22.52 3.61
C ARG A 97 -8.86 21.22 2.84
N GLN A 98 -8.50 20.13 3.52
CA GLN A 98 -8.28 18.80 2.95
C GLN A 98 -7.28 18.74 1.77
N LYS A 99 -6.36 19.71 1.68
CA LYS A 99 -5.38 19.78 0.59
C LYS A 99 -4.07 19.07 0.92
N ASP A 100 -3.80 18.83 2.17
CA ASP A 100 -2.56 18.27 2.70
C ASP A 100 -2.60 16.75 2.92
N TRP A 101 -3.71 16.09 2.57
CA TRP A 101 -3.87 14.65 2.80
C TRP A 101 -2.74 13.80 2.17
N PRO A 102 -2.16 14.12 0.99
CA PRO A 102 -1.07 13.33 0.43
C PRO A 102 0.20 13.35 1.29
N GLU A 103 0.43 14.42 2.05
CA GLU A 103 1.58 14.56 2.94
C GLU A 103 1.51 13.60 4.14
N TRP A 104 0.30 13.20 4.52
CA TRP A 104 0.04 12.29 5.64
C TRP A 104 0.09 10.82 5.28
N LEU A 105 0.15 10.46 3.98
CA LEU A 105 0.11 9.07 3.53
C LEU A 105 1.27 8.23 4.03
N ALA A 106 2.48 8.77 4.05
CA ALA A 106 3.65 8.04 4.57
C ALA A 106 3.50 7.70 6.06
N SER A 107 3.02 8.64 6.85
CA SER A 107 2.76 8.43 8.29
C SER A 107 1.60 7.48 8.52
N ALA A 108 0.54 7.55 7.71
CA ALA A 108 -0.58 6.63 7.76
C ALA A 108 -0.16 5.20 7.40
N GLU A 109 0.64 5.04 6.36
CA GLU A 109 1.22 3.76 5.95
C GLU A 109 2.06 3.14 7.07
N PHE A 110 2.93 3.93 7.68
CA PHE A 110 3.71 3.49 8.82
C PHE A 110 2.83 3.03 9.99
N ALA A 111 1.82 3.81 10.35
CA ALA A 111 0.90 3.50 11.44
C ALA A 111 0.14 2.18 11.20
N VAL A 112 -0.38 1.96 9.99
CA VAL A 112 -1.07 0.72 9.61
C VAL A 112 -0.13 -0.48 9.67
N ASN A 113 1.08 -0.37 9.13
CA ASN A 113 2.05 -1.46 9.09
C ASN A 113 2.69 -1.76 10.45
N ASN A 114 2.72 -0.79 11.36
CA ASN A 114 3.25 -0.93 12.72
C ASN A 114 2.22 -1.47 13.73
N LYS A 115 0.96 -1.54 13.34
CA LYS A 115 -0.11 -2.06 14.19
C LYS A 115 0.03 -3.56 14.37
N THR A 116 -0.12 -4.03 15.60
CA THR A 116 -0.16 -5.47 15.90
C THR A 116 -1.40 -6.11 15.29
N HIS A 117 -1.21 -7.10 14.45
CA HIS A 117 -2.30 -7.84 13.84
C HIS A 117 -2.96 -8.78 14.87
N THR A 118 -4.29 -8.82 14.88
CA THR A 118 -5.07 -9.55 15.90
C THR A 118 -4.81 -11.07 15.90
N VAL A 119 -4.55 -11.64 14.73
CA VAL A 119 -4.34 -13.08 14.57
C VAL A 119 -2.88 -13.46 14.82
N THR A 120 -1.93 -12.77 14.18
CA THR A 120 -0.50 -13.10 14.26
C THR A 120 0.18 -12.59 15.53
N LYS A 121 -0.44 -11.63 16.22
CA LYS A 121 0.09 -10.96 17.43
C LYS A 121 1.41 -10.21 17.24
N VAL A 122 1.82 -10.00 16.01
CA VAL A 122 3.00 -9.21 15.63
C VAL A 122 2.59 -8.09 14.67
N SER A 123 3.44 -7.09 14.55
CA SER A 123 3.24 -6.03 13.55
C SER A 123 3.44 -6.56 12.12
N LEU A 124 2.89 -5.87 11.13
CA LEU A 124 3.12 -6.23 9.73
C LEU A 124 4.60 -6.06 9.35
N PHE A 125 5.29 -5.11 9.97
CA PHE A 125 6.74 -4.97 9.81
C PHE A 125 7.49 -6.19 10.33
N MET A 126 7.13 -6.68 11.52
CA MET A 126 7.74 -7.88 12.09
C MET A 126 7.47 -9.10 11.20
N ALA A 127 6.26 -9.25 10.72
CA ALA A 127 5.89 -10.35 9.81
C ALA A 127 6.67 -10.33 8.49
N ASN A 128 6.93 -9.13 7.94
CA ASN A 128 7.58 -8.97 6.64
C ASN A 128 9.11 -8.90 6.72
N TYR A 129 9.65 -8.20 7.71
CA TYR A 129 11.10 -7.94 7.82
C TYR A 129 11.79 -8.72 8.94
N GLY A 130 11.04 -9.44 9.78
CA GLY A 130 11.58 -10.20 10.90
C GLY A 130 12.10 -9.33 12.05
N LYS A 131 11.75 -8.05 12.10
CA LYS A 131 12.14 -7.11 13.15
C LYS A 131 11.10 -6.03 13.36
N GLU A 132 10.99 -5.55 14.58
CA GLU A 132 10.19 -4.37 14.89
C GLU A 132 10.86 -3.10 14.39
N VAL A 133 10.05 -2.17 13.88
CA VAL A 133 10.50 -0.88 13.36
C VAL A 133 10.16 0.21 14.37
N ARG A 134 11.13 1.06 14.69
CA ARG A 134 10.93 2.15 15.61
C ARG A 134 10.23 3.32 14.93
N MET A 135 9.14 3.77 15.56
CA MET A 135 8.54 5.07 15.25
C MET A 135 9.48 6.16 15.77
N GLY A 136 9.95 7.05 14.93
CA GLY A 136 10.75 8.19 15.39
C GLY A 136 9.97 9.01 16.45
N GLY A 137 10.67 9.76 17.28
CA GLY A 137 10.04 10.68 18.26
C GLY A 137 10.52 10.56 19.69
N ASP A 138 11.17 9.48 20.08
CA ASP A 138 11.72 9.32 21.44
C ASP A 138 12.98 10.19 21.72
N ILE A 139 13.48 10.86 20.71
CA ILE A 139 14.67 11.73 20.83
C ILE A 139 14.38 12.95 21.72
N ARG A 140 13.12 13.41 21.78
CA ARG A 140 12.75 14.55 22.61
C ARG A 140 12.73 14.24 24.11
N LYS A 141 12.46 13.00 24.50
CA LYS A 141 12.47 12.58 25.90
C LYS A 141 13.88 12.43 26.50
N LYS A 142 14.92 12.31 25.68
CA LYS A 142 16.30 12.20 26.16
C LYS A 142 16.98 13.54 26.46
N LYS A 143 16.36 14.67 26.11
CA LYS A 143 16.92 16.02 26.38
C LYS A 143 16.41 16.66 27.67
N GLU A 144 15.46 16.04 28.37
CA GLU A 144 14.93 16.53 29.63
C GLU A 144 15.43 15.77 30.88
N LYS A 145 16.54 15.09 30.75
CA LYS A 145 17.20 14.48 31.90
C LYS A 145 18.57 15.08 32.15
#